data_83179e3010df3f4bc2afc286907e4be3
#
_entry.id   83179e3010df3f4bc2afc286907e4be3
#
_cell.length_a   1.000
_cell.length_b   1.000
_cell.length_c   1.000
_cell.angle_alpha   90.00
_cell.angle_beta   90.00
_cell.angle_gamma   90.00
#
_symmetry.space_group_name_H-M   'P 1'
#
loop_
_entity.id
_entity.type
_entity.pdbx_description
1 polymer ?
#
loop_
_entity_poly.entity_id
_entity_poly.type
_entity_poly.pdbx_seq_one_letter_code
_entity_poly.pdbx_strand_id
1 'polypeptide(L)'
;MAPDRPMKILLTVHQFFPEYFSGTEVLTFSVAKELKKRGHEVCVLTGFPSRTHMPDEERFDEYDLEGMRVYRFHHAYVPMGGQTAVTEVEYDSHLTARYFTRLLRDLKPDIVHFFHMGRLGTGLIDAALAAGVPAFYTPTDFWSVCPTSQLLLRDGSVCAGPSRFGGNCVKHVAELTRGPAVRAVSRFVPTALVDAVAGLTAKGFLPQYPLRTEVAAMARRRPFNVNRLNWLSGIVSPTSLMTKVLRHNGVDVALILQSAYGIDIAAGDVAPARRVPGQPLTVGFIGTLARHKGCHILIEAFRKLPPAQARLKVYGNLSDFPDYATSLKALAGDAPNIEFCGTFPNAQVAQVMAGIDTLVVPSLWYENTPLVVYSALAAKRPVVVSDFSGLVEVIQDGRNGLVFKPGDVSALHRCLQRLADEPELLGVLSEACRRPKSSVEYVDELLMLYACPRAGTTPRAPRVFAPLEDTRGAGFITGWAVADNCAPKSVAVLRGRNVLGATDTFLPRPDVRDSLRRNGVTVGSEALGFAVTLKSAFAHDDLQLAITAQSGATKTLALSGLAIGASVALDEASYVGLDSARQPVTRANI
;
A
#
# COMPACT_ATOMS: atom_id res chain seq x y z
N MET A 1 -16.27 -13.12 -21.84
CA MET A 1 -17.61 -13.24 -21.24
C MET A 1 -17.42 -12.99 -19.75
N ALA A 2 -18.22 -12.12 -19.14
CA ALA A 2 -18.25 -11.99 -17.69
C ALA A 2 -18.66 -13.35 -17.07
N PRO A 3 -18.24 -13.70 -15.84
CA PRO A 3 -18.61 -14.95 -15.23
C PRO A 3 -20.13 -15.00 -15.02
N ASP A 4 -20.75 -16.07 -15.55
CA ASP A 4 -22.23 -16.27 -15.53
C ASP A 4 -22.81 -16.57 -14.13
N ARG A 5 -21.98 -16.61 -13.08
CA ARG A 5 -22.40 -16.92 -11.71
C ARG A 5 -22.06 -15.78 -10.73
N PRO A 6 -22.86 -15.59 -9.69
CA PRO A 6 -22.48 -14.75 -8.57
C PRO A 6 -21.14 -15.19 -7.97
N MET A 7 -20.24 -14.24 -7.70
CA MET A 7 -18.95 -14.47 -7.07
C MET A 7 -18.95 -13.82 -5.68
N LYS A 8 -18.15 -14.37 -4.79
CA LYS A 8 -17.79 -13.74 -3.52
C LYS A 8 -16.45 -13.02 -3.70
N ILE A 9 -16.45 -11.71 -3.54
CA ILE A 9 -15.31 -10.84 -3.81
C ILE A 9 -14.90 -10.12 -2.54
N LEU A 10 -13.62 -10.27 -2.14
CA LEU A 10 -13.04 -9.54 -1.01
C LEU A 10 -12.18 -8.40 -1.53
N LEU A 11 -12.60 -7.18 -1.27
CA LEU A 11 -11.84 -5.96 -1.60
C LEU A 11 -10.98 -5.54 -0.40
N THR A 12 -9.82 -4.93 -0.64
CA THR A 12 -9.01 -4.37 0.44
C THR A 12 -8.66 -2.91 0.21
N VAL A 13 -8.62 -2.14 1.28
CA VAL A 13 -8.27 -0.72 1.27
C VAL A 13 -7.62 -0.31 2.59
N HIS A 14 -6.76 0.70 2.60
CA HIS A 14 -5.98 1.09 3.78
C HIS A 14 -6.77 1.86 4.86
N GLN A 15 -7.93 2.39 4.51
CA GLN A 15 -8.93 3.05 5.36
C GLN A 15 -10.25 3.09 4.61
N PHE A 16 -11.39 3.27 5.31
CA PHE A 16 -12.68 3.17 4.65
C PHE A 16 -13.77 4.00 5.36
N PHE A 17 -14.93 4.07 4.72
CA PHE A 17 -16.13 4.69 5.27
C PHE A 17 -16.56 4.09 6.61
N PRO A 18 -17.27 4.83 7.47
CA PRO A 18 -17.73 6.22 7.25
C PRO A 18 -16.68 7.31 7.55
N GLU A 19 -15.58 7.00 8.27
CA GLU A 19 -14.64 8.00 8.76
C GLU A 19 -13.71 8.55 7.68
N TYR A 20 -13.42 7.74 6.63
CA TYR A 20 -12.48 8.08 5.57
C TYR A 20 -13.15 7.96 4.20
N PHE A 21 -13.09 9.02 3.40
CA PHE A 21 -13.78 9.13 2.11
C PHE A 21 -12.98 9.94 1.07
N SER A 22 -11.68 9.73 1.00
CA SER A 22 -10.84 10.29 -0.06
C SER A 22 -10.85 9.42 -1.34
N GLY A 23 -10.02 9.71 -2.30
CA GLY A 23 -10.10 9.11 -3.65
C GLY A 23 -10.08 7.58 -3.68
N THR A 24 -9.20 6.94 -2.91
CA THR A 24 -9.09 5.47 -2.88
C THR A 24 -10.32 4.81 -2.27
N GLU A 25 -10.84 5.37 -1.18
CA GLU A 25 -12.03 4.88 -0.49
C GLU A 25 -13.27 5.02 -1.39
N VAL A 26 -13.44 6.20 -2.01
CA VAL A 26 -14.55 6.47 -2.96
C VAL A 26 -14.50 5.50 -4.14
N LEU A 27 -13.32 5.28 -4.75
CA LEU A 27 -13.15 4.32 -5.84
C LEU A 27 -13.53 2.90 -5.40
N THR A 28 -12.98 2.44 -4.26
CA THR A 28 -13.26 1.09 -3.72
C THR A 28 -14.75 0.91 -3.43
N PHE A 29 -15.39 1.92 -2.85
CA PHE A 29 -16.81 1.89 -2.52
C PHE A 29 -17.71 1.89 -3.77
N SER A 30 -17.39 2.70 -4.79
CA SER A 30 -18.11 2.71 -6.07
C SER A 30 -18.02 1.35 -6.76
N VAL A 31 -16.83 0.73 -6.78
CA VAL A 31 -16.64 -0.63 -7.32
C VAL A 31 -17.44 -1.65 -6.51
N ALA A 32 -17.40 -1.58 -5.17
CA ALA A 32 -18.13 -2.48 -4.29
C ALA A 32 -19.65 -2.41 -4.53
N LYS A 33 -20.20 -1.19 -4.63
CA LYS A 33 -21.64 -0.99 -4.92
C LYS A 33 -22.04 -1.54 -6.28
N GLU A 34 -21.23 -1.28 -7.31
CA GLU A 34 -21.54 -1.76 -8.66
C GLU A 34 -21.44 -3.28 -8.76
N LEU A 35 -20.44 -3.93 -8.12
CA LEU A 35 -20.36 -5.39 -8.03
C LEU A 35 -21.57 -5.98 -7.29
N LYS A 36 -21.98 -5.39 -6.16
CA LYS A 36 -23.17 -5.80 -5.41
C LYS A 36 -24.46 -5.66 -6.22
N LYS A 37 -24.62 -4.55 -6.96
CA LYS A 37 -25.76 -4.32 -7.86
C LYS A 37 -25.85 -5.39 -8.94
N ARG A 38 -24.73 -5.98 -9.36
CA ARG A 38 -24.68 -7.11 -10.33
C ARG A 38 -24.89 -8.49 -9.69
N GLY A 39 -25.21 -8.54 -8.40
CA GLY A 39 -25.53 -9.78 -7.69
C GLY A 39 -24.32 -10.51 -7.11
N HIS A 40 -23.12 -9.91 -7.10
CA HIS A 40 -21.98 -10.47 -6.40
C HIS A 40 -22.05 -10.23 -4.89
N GLU A 41 -21.54 -11.17 -4.10
CA GLU A 41 -21.33 -10.97 -2.66
C GLU A 41 -20.00 -10.21 -2.45
N VAL A 42 -20.08 -9.05 -1.83
CA VAL A 42 -18.90 -8.19 -1.64
C VAL A 42 -18.65 -7.96 -0.17
N CYS A 43 -17.41 -8.21 0.25
CA CYS A 43 -16.88 -7.87 1.57
C CYS A 43 -15.67 -6.93 1.41
N VAL A 44 -15.39 -6.14 2.44
CA VAL A 44 -14.23 -5.24 2.46
C VAL A 44 -13.36 -5.55 3.67
N LEU A 45 -12.04 -5.64 3.48
CA LEU A 45 -11.06 -5.58 4.56
C LEU A 45 -10.36 -4.24 4.52
N THR A 46 -10.38 -3.52 5.64
CA THR A 46 -9.77 -2.20 5.75
C THR A 46 -8.80 -2.08 6.92
N GLY A 47 -7.79 -1.23 6.77
CA GLY A 47 -7.02 -0.70 7.89
C GLY A 47 -7.77 0.44 8.57
N PHE A 48 -7.46 0.68 9.83
CA PHE A 48 -7.93 1.82 10.59
C PHE A 48 -6.78 2.39 11.42
N PRO A 49 -6.42 3.67 11.28
CA PRO A 49 -5.34 4.24 12.08
C PRO A 49 -5.79 4.35 13.54
N SER A 50 -5.10 3.64 14.41
CA SER A 50 -5.30 3.73 15.85
C SER A 50 -4.11 4.44 16.49
N ARG A 51 -4.37 5.43 17.34
CA ARG A 51 -3.36 6.09 18.18
C ARG A 51 -3.19 5.40 19.53
N THR A 52 -4.14 4.57 19.92
CA THR A 52 -4.16 3.89 21.21
C THR A 52 -3.42 2.57 21.12
N HIS A 53 -2.60 2.26 22.10
CA HIS A 53 -2.04 0.93 22.24
C HIS A 53 -3.18 -0.07 22.54
N MET A 54 -3.31 -1.08 21.70
CA MET A 54 -4.30 -2.14 21.82
C MET A 54 -3.60 -3.49 21.90
N PRO A 55 -4.11 -4.44 22.68
CA PRO A 55 -3.70 -5.84 22.56
C PRO A 55 -3.92 -6.37 21.16
N ASP A 56 -3.08 -7.30 20.71
CA ASP A 56 -3.15 -7.84 19.34
C ASP A 56 -4.51 -8.51 19.05
N GLU A 57 -5.14 -9.09 20.07
CA GLU A 57 -6.43 -9.76 19.99
C GLU A 57 -7.62 -8.81 19.77
N GLU A 58 -7.48 -7.55 20.20
CA GLU A 58 -8.52 -6.52 20.09
C GLU A 58 -8.42 -5.69 18.83
N ARG A 59 -7.37 -5.91 17.99
CA ARG A 59 -7.13 -5.11 16.79
C ARG A 59 -8.06 -5.41 15.64
N PHE A 60 -8.99 -6.34 15.79
CA PHE A 60 -9.91 -6.74 14.73
C PHE A 60 -11.34 -6.58 15.18
N ASP A 61 -12.11 -5.86 14.40
CA ASP A 61 -13.55 -5.76 14.53
C ASP A 61 -14.22 -5.79 13.15
N GLU A 62 -15.52 -5.70 13.13
CA GLU A 62 -16.32 -5.69 11.91
C GLU A 62 -17.56 -4.81 12.08
N TYR A 63 -18.04 -4.27 10.98
CA TYR A 63 -19.27 -3.51 10.91
C TYR A 63 -19.99 -3.72 9.58
N ASP A 64 -21.24 -3.27 9.48
CA ASP A 64 -22.00 -3.27 8.24
C ASP A 64 -22.04 -1.86 7.64
N LEU A 65 -21.83 -1.76 6.33
CA LEU A 65 -21.94 -0.52 5.57
C LEU A 65 -22.80 -0.76 4.33
N GLU A 66 -23.99 -0.20 4.26
CA GLU A 66 -24.94 -0.36 3.17
C GLU A 66 -25.18 -1.85 2.79
N GLY A 67 -25.25 -2.73 3.81
CA GLY A 67 -25.42 -4.17 3.65
C GLY A 67 -24.18 -4.86 3.07
N MET A 68 -23.00 -4.32 3.25
CA MET A 68 -21.71 -4.95 2.99
C MET A 68 -20.97 -5.15 4.30
N ARG A 69 -20.48 -6.36 4.56
CA ARG A 69 -19.65 -6.65 5.73
C ARG A 69 -18.27 -6.05 5.53
N VAL A 70 -17.84 -5.22 6.48
CA VAL A 70 -16.51 -4.59 6.52
C VAL A 70 -15.74 -5.16 7.72
N TYR A 71 -14.59 -5.76 7.45
CA TYR A 71 -13.63 -6.23 8.43
C TYR A 71 -12.57 -5.16 8.61
N ARG A 72 -12.25 -4.80 9.87
CA ARG A 72 -11.37 -3.68 10.16
C ARG A 72 -10.21 -4.10 11.03
N PHE A 73 -9.00 -3.69 10.62
CA PHE A 73 -7.77 -3.88 11.37
C PHE A 73 -7.28 -2.55 11.95
N HIS A 74 -7.21 -2.46 13.27
CA HIS A 74 -6.70 -1.30 14.00
C HIS A 74 -5.17 -1.27 13.97
N HIS A 75 -4.61 -0.58 12.99
CA HIS A 75 -3.18 -0.41 12.83
C HIS A 75 -2.65 0.74 13.70
N ALA A 76 -1.49 0.54 14.30
CA ALA A 76 -0.67 1.59 14.87
C ALA A 76 0.79 1.39 14.44
N TYR A 77 1.56 2.47 14.37
CA TYR A 77 2.99 2.39 14.04
C TYR A 77 3.79 2.00 15.29
N VAL A 78 3.56 0.78 15.77
CA VAL A 78 4.17 0.16 16.95
C VAL A 78 4.51 -1.29 16.67
N PRO A 79 5.43 -1.90 17.42
CA PRO A 79 5.63 -3.35 17.37
C PRO A 79 4.32 -4.11 17.62
N MET A 80 4.03 -5.12 16.79
CA MET A 80 2.84 -5.97 16.93
C MET A 80 3.07 -7.35 16.29
N GLY A 81 2.26 -8.33 16.67
CA GLY A 81 2.33 -9.68 16.09
C GLY A 81 3.66 -10.39 16.30
N GLY A 82 4.43 -9.99 17.34
CA GLY A 82 5.78 -10.50 17.59
C GLY A 82 6.90 -9.83 16.78
N GLN A 83 6.58 -8.85 15.92
CA GLN A 83 7.55 -8.08 15.15
C GLN A 83 7.99 -6.84 15.94
N THR A 84 9.29 -6.52 15.89
CA THR A 84 9.89 -5.37 16.62
C THR A 84 10.20 -4.19 15.71
N ALA A 85 10.44 -4.42 14.41
CA ALA A 85 10.72 -3.37 13.44
C ALA A 85 9.41 -2.78 12.91
N VAL A 86 9.10 -1.54 13.30
CA VAL A 86 7.88 -0.84 12.86
C VAL A 86 7.85 -0.66 11.34
N THR A 87 9.00 -0.41 10.73
CA THR A 87 9.12 -0.35 9.26
C THR A 87 8.74 -1.67 8.59
N GLU A 88 9.03 -2.82 9.21
CA GLU A 88 8.64 -4.13 8.67
C GLU A 88 7.14 -4.34 8.81
N VAL A 89 6.57 -4.04 10.00
CA VAL A 89 5.13 -4.14 10.24
C VAL A 89 4.30 -3.34 9.23
N GLU A 90 4.83 -2.22 8.74
CA GLU A 90 4.14 -1.36 7.76
C GLU A 90 3.87 -2.08 6.43
N TYR A 91 4.81 -2.91 5.95
CA TYR A 91 4.67 -3.58 4.65
C TYR A 91 4.52 -5.11 4.72
N ASP A 92 4.90 -5.74 5.84
CA ASP A 92 4.81 -7.19 6.09
C ASP A 92 4.27 -7.43 7.51
N SER A 93 3.02 -7.09 7.76
CA SER A 93 2.37 -7.34 9.05
C SER A 93 2.00 -8.80 9.22
N HIS A 94 2.73 -9.53 10.04
CA HIS A 94 2.45 -10.95 10.33
C HIS A 94 1.09 -11.13 11.03
N LEU A 95 0.71 -10.18 11.89
CA LEU A 95 -0.58 -10.22 12.59
C LEU A 95 -1.75 -10.13 11.60
N THR A 96 -1.71 -9.13 10.72
CA THR A 96 -2.75 -8.93 9.71
C THR A 96 -2.81 -10.12 8.74
N ALA A 97 -1.65 -10.65 8.34
CA ALA A 97 -1.59 -11.80 7.44
C ALA A 97 -2.19 -13.07 8.07
N ARG A 98 -1.96 -13.34 9.37
CA ARG A 98 -2.62 -14.45 10.10
C ARG A 98 -4.13 -14.27 10.16
N TYR A 99 -4.59 -13.06 10.49
CA TYR A 99 -6.02 -12.74 10.50
C TYR A 99 -6.65 -12.92 9.12
N PHE A 100 -5.99 -12.41 8.08
CA PHE A 100 -6.45 -12.53 6.71
C PHE A 100 -6.51 -13.99 6.25
N THR A 101 -5.55 -14.83 6.64
CA THR A 101 -5.59 -16.28 6.37
C THR A 101 -6.84 -16.92 6.98
N ARG A 102 -7.20 -16.56 8.22
CA ARG A 102 -8.44 -17.02 8.85
C ARG A 102 -9.65 -16.52 8.07
N LEU A 103 -9.66 -15.23 7.73
CA LEU A 103 -10.75 -14.62 6.98
C LEU A 103 -10.97 -15.29 5.61
N LEU A 104 -9.91 -15.62 4.88
CA LEU A 104 -10.00 -16.36 3.61
C LEU A 104 -10.60 -17.76 3.79
N ARG A 105 -10.22 -18.47 4.85
CA ARG A 105 -10.76 -19.80 5.18
C ARG A 105 -12.26 -19.74 5.48
N ASP A 106 -12.69 -18.71 6.24
CA ASP A 106 -14.06 -18.56 6.71
C ASP A 106 -14.98 -18.01 5.61
N LEU A 107 -14.53 -17.02 4.85
CA LEU A 107 -15.28 -16.41 3.74
C LEU A 107 -15.25 -17.23 2.46
N LYS A 108 -14.14 -17.91 2.16
CA LYS A 108 -13.89 -18.63 0.90
C LYS A 108 -14.20 -17.74 -0.32
N PRO A 109 -13.58 -16.58 -0.45
CA PRO A 109 -13.84 -15.70 -1.59
C PRO A 109 -13.34 -16.33 -2.89
N ASP A 110 -14.06 -16.07 -3.99
CA ASP A 110 -13.62 -16.44 -5.34
C ASP A 110 -12.46 -15.55 -5.82
N ILE A 111 -12.45 -14.29 -5.36
CA ILE A 111 -11.50 -13.24 -5.78
C ILE A 111 -11.09 -12.39 -4.57
N VAL A 112 -9.81 -12.02 -4.52
CA VAL A 112 -9.30 -10.92 -3.69
C VAL A 112 -8.84 -9.79 -4.60
N HIS A 113 -9.30 -8.56 -4.38
CA HIS A 113 -8.82 -7.39 -5.09
C HIS A 113 -8.28 -6.32 -4.13
N PHE A 114 -7.00 -6.03 -4.21
CA PHE A 114 -6.33 -5.03 -3.42
C PHE A 114 -6.44 -3.66 -4.11
N PHE A 115 -7.13 -2.69 -3.51
CA PHE A 115 -7.07 -1.28 -3.91
C PHE A 115 -5.96 -0.55 -3.17
N HIS A 116 -5.69 -0.98 -1.94
CA HIS A 116 -4.53 -0.53 -1.18
C HIS A 116 -4.15 -1.56 -0.11
N MET A 117 -2.85 -1.64 0.18
CA MET A 117 -2.31 -2.56 1.19
C MET A 117 -1.57 -1.84 2.34
N GLY A 118 -1.53 -0.52 2.35
CA GLY A 118 -1.04 0.26 3.48
C GLY A 118 -1.78 -0.12 4.76
N ARG A 119 -1.11 -0.15 5.90
CA ARG A 119 -1.62 -0.62 7.21
C ARG A 119 -1.99 -2.11 7.25
N LEU A 120 -2.05 -2.79 6.12
CA LEU A 120 -2.39 -4.21 6.02
C LEU A 120 -1.17 -5.08 5.68
N GLY A 121 -0.26 -4.54 4.86
CA GLY A 121 0.95 -5.21 4.40
C GLY A 121 0.74 -6.04 3.13
N THR A 122 1.80 -6.19 2.32
CA THR A 122 1.79 -7.05 1.11
C THR A 122 1.86 -8.53 1.42
N GLY A 123 2.14 -8.92 2.68
CA GLY A 123 2.06 -10.31 3.13
C GLY A 123 0.67 -10.96 2.95
N LEU A 124 -0.39 -10.15 2.76
CA LEU A 124 -1.72 -10.65 2.41
C LEU A 124 -1.73 -11.40 1.06
N ILE A 125 -0.83 -11.05 0.14
CA ILE A 125 -0.69 -11.75 -1.15
C ILE A 125 -0.20 -13.19 -0.93
N ASP A 126 0.72 -13.40 0.03
CA ASP A 126 1.18 -14.75 0.41
C ASP A 126 -0.01 -15.61 0.88
N ALA A 127 -0.89 -15.02 1.71
CA ALA A 127 -2.05 -15.73 2.24
C ALA A 127 -3.09 -16.05 1.16
N ALA A 128 -3.37 -15.12 0.25
CA ALA A 128 -4.28 -15.35 -0.88
C ALA A 128 -3.76 -16.48 -1.78
N LEU A 129 -2.47 -16.46 -2.08
CA LEU A 129 -1.81 -17.48 -2.89
C LEU A 129 -1.84 -18.87 -2.22
N ALA A 130 -1.55 -18.92 -0.89
CA ALA A 130 -1.62 -20.15 -0.11
C ALA A 130 -3.04 -20.74 -0.06
N ALA A 131 -4.05 -19.88 -0.09
CA ALA A 131 -5.45 -20.28 -0.15
C ALA A 131 -5.91 -20.66 -1.58
N GLY A 132 -5.07 -20.50 -2.60
CA GLY A 132 -5.43 -20.72 -4.00
C GLY A 132 -6.44 -19.71 -4.56
N VAL A 133 -6.57 -18.53 -3.94
CA VAL A 133 -7.52 -17.49 -4.35
C VAL A 133 -6.83 -16.52 -5.31
N PRO A 134 -7.34 -16.34 -6.54
CA PRO A 134 -6.81 -15.35 -7.47
C PRO A 134 -6.83 -13.95 -6.87
N ALA A 135 -5.71 -13.26 -6.95
CA ALA A 135 -5.51 -11.96 -6.33
C ALA A 135 -5.11 -10.89 -7.36
N PHE A 136 -5.76 -9.74 -7.28
CA PHE A 136 -5.57 -8.61 -8.19
C PHE A 136 -5.20 -7.33 -7.42
N TYR A 137 -4.60 -6.37 -8.10
CA TYR A 137 -4.20 -5.10 -7.49
C TYR A 137 -4.50 -3.91 -8.40
N THR A 138 -5.12 -2.89 -7.86
CA THR A 138 -5.24 -1.57 -8.48
C THR A 138 -4.49 -0.55 -7.63
N PRO A 139 -3.25 -0.16 -7.98
CA PRO A 139 -2.49 0.84 -7.24
C PRO A 139 -3.16 2.21 -7.34
N THR A 140 -3.50 2.80 -6.21
CA THR A 140 -4.11 4.13 -6.13
C THR A 140 -3.09 5.23 -5.80
N ASP A 141 -1.92 4.84 -5.28
CA ASP A 141 -0.75 5.67 -5.05
C ASP A 141 0.54 4.85 -5.19
N PHE A 142 1.68 5.41 -4.81
CA PHE A 142 2.98 4.76 -4.97
C PHE A 142 3.41 3.96 -3.73
N TRP A 143 2.53 3.65 -2.79
CA TRP A 143 2.85 2.95 -1.55
C TRP A 143 3.60 1.63 -1.78
N SER A 144 3.28 0.88 -2.81
CA SER A 144 3.94 -0.40 -3.11
C SER A 144 5.46 -0.27 -3.32
N VAL A 145 5.93 0.90 -3.75
CA VAL A 145 7.36 1.19 -4.00
C VAL A 145 7.92 2.27 -3.07
N CYS A 146 7.12 3.23 -2.65
CA CYS A 146 7.52 4.38 -1.83
C CYS A 146 6.97 4.26 -0.40
N PRO A 147 7.79 4.32 0.66
CA PRO A 147 7.30 4.21 2.04
C PRO A 147 6.41 5.38 2.48
N THR A 148 6.50 6.52 1.80
CA THR A 148 5.64 7.69 2.05
C THR A 148 4.52 7.84 1.03
N SER A 149 4.32 6.85 0.15
CA SER A 149 3.26 6.78 -0.89
C SER A 149 3.31 7.84 -1.99
N GLN A 150 4.14 8.86 -1.88
CA GLN A 150 4.00 10.09 -2.67
C GLN A 150 5.10 10.31 -3.72
N LEU A 151 6.23 9.61 -3.65
CA LEU A 151 7.43 9.93 -4.43
C LEU A 151 7.81 11.43 -4.35
N LEU A 152 7.65 12.00 -3.17
CA LEU A 152 7.90 13.40 -2.87
C LEU A 152 8.89 13.49 -1.71
N LEU A 153 9.94 14.27 -1.87
CA LEU A 153 10.92 14.53 -0.82
C LEU A 153 10.42 15.66 0.11
N ARG A 154 11.03 15.78 1.27
CA ARG A 154 10.64 16.75 2.28
C ARG A 154 10.74 18.21 1.81
N ASP A 155 11.69 18.51 0.92
CA ASP A 155 11.88 19.86 0.33
C ASP A 155 10.87 20.20 -0.76
N GLY A 156 9.95 19.28 -1.08
CA GLY A 156 8.95 19.41 -2.12
C GLY A 156 9.42 18.98 -3.51
N SER A 157 10.66 18.49 -3.65
CA SER A 157 11.13 17.94 -4.91
C SER A 157 10.62 16.52 -5.12
N VAL A 158 10.41 16.13 -6.37
CA VAL A 158 9.95 14.79 -6.74
C VAL A 158 11.08 13.76 -6.61
N CYS A 159 10.74 12.59 -6.06
CA CYS A 159 11.64 11.46 -5.89
C CYS A 159 11.55 10.52 -7.10
N ALA A 160 12.70 10.09 -7.62
CA ALA A 160 12.76 9.12 -8.72
C ALA A 160 12.45 7.66 -8.29
N GLY A 161 12.20 7.44 -7.00
CA GLY A 161 11.97 6.12 -6.42
C GLY A 161 13.12 5.63 -5.53
N PRO A 162 13.00 4.43 -4.94
CA PRO A 162 14.00 3.89 -4.03
C PRO A 162 15.30 3.54 -4.75
N SER A 163 16.43 3.87 -4.11
CA SER A 163 17.76 3.43 -4.53
C SER A 163 17.90 1.90 -4.38
N ARG A 164 19.03 1.34 -4.85
CA ARG A 164 19.23 -0.11 -4.93
C ARG A 164 18.88 -0.84 -3.63
N PHE A 165 19.29 -0.31 -2.48
CA PHE A 165 19.03 -0.85 -1.15
C PHE A 165 18.16 0.08 -0.28
N GLY A 166 17.44 1.01 -0.90
CA GLY A 166 16.54 1.92 -0.18
C GLY A 166 17.24 2.95 0.72
N GLY A 167 18.53 3.21 0.54
CA GLY A 167 19.28 4.15 1.37
C GLY A 167 18.73 5.58 1.30
N ASN A 168 18.25 6.02 0.13
CA ASN A 168 17.53 7.29 0.01
C ASN A 168 16.21 7.30 0.78
N CYS A 169 15.50 6.18 0.87
CA CYS A 169 14.28 6.06 1.66
C CYS A 169 14.60 6.09 3.17
N VAL A 170 15.67 5.39 3.61
CA VAL A 170 16.16 5.49 5.00
C VAL A 170 16.43 6.94 5.37
N LYS A 171 17.17 7.65 4.52
CA LYS A 171 17.50 9.07 4.72
C LYS A 171 16.23 9.92 4.80
N HIS A 172 15.34 9.80 3.84
CA HIS A 172 14.10 10.58 3.76
C HIS A 172 13.18 10.32 4.97
N VAL A 173 12.95 9.06 5.35
CA VAL A 173 12.14 8.72 6.53
C VAL A 173 12.78 9.24 7.81
N ALA A 174 14.12 9.17 7.95
CA ALA A 174 14.82 9.75 9.09
C ALA A 174 14.63 11.28 9.15
N GLU A 175 14.67 11.97 8.02
CA GLU A 175 14.42 13.42 7.93
C GLU A 175 12.98 13.81 8.32
N LEU A 176 12.00 12.94 8.05
CA LEU A 176 10.61 13.17 8.41
C LEU A 176 10.33 12.88 9.89
N THR A 177 10.92 11.80 10.43
CA THR A 177 10.55 11.26 11.74
C THR A 177 11.47 11.68 12.88
N ARG A 178 12.71 12.13 12.57
CA ARG A 178 13.72 12.51 13.55
C ARG A 178 13.84 14.03 13.66
N GLY A 179 14.42 14.46 14.77
CA GLY A 179 14.55 15.88 15.10
C GLY A 179 15.45 16.71 14.17
N PRO A 180 15.55 18.02 14.41
CA PRO A 180 16.30 18.95 13.54
C PRO A 180 17.78 18.59 13.37
N ALA A 181 18.42 18.03 14.37
CA ALA A 181 19.83 17.62 14.33
C ALA A 181 20.07 16.53 13.26
N VAL A 182 19.22 15.50 13.18
CA VAL A 182 19.33 14.46 12.14
C VAL A 182 19.16 15.07 10.75
N ARG A 183 18.23 16.02 10.59
CA ARG A 183 18.02 16.74 9.32
C ARG A 183 19.25 17.57 8.91
N ALA A 184 19.88 18.24 9.87
CA ALA A 184 21.06 19.05 9.60
C ALA A 184 22.24 18.17 9.15
N VAL A 185 22.42 17.01 9.74
CA VAL A 185 23.49 16.06 9.40
C VAL A 185 23.20 15.30 8.11
N SER A 186 21.95 14.85 7.91
CA SER A 186 21.56 13.98 6.78
C SER A 186 21.90 14.60 5.42
N ARG A 187 21.78 15.94 5.27
CA ARG A 187 22.09 16.63 4.01
C ARG A 187 23.56 16.52 3.58
N PHE A 188 24.47 16.32 4.52
CA PHE A 188 25.90 16.15 4.24
C PHE A 188 26.30 14.69 4.02
N VAL A 189 25.43 13.73 4.37
CA VAL A 189 25.70 12.31 4.17
C VAL A 189 25.32 11.92 2.73
N PRO A 190 26.27 11.46 1.91
CA PRO A 190 25.97 11.02 0.54
C PRO A 190 24.96 9.86 0.54
N THR A 191 23.94 9.95 -0.30
CA THR A 191 22.93 8.90 -0.42
C THR A 191 23.53 7.54 -0.79
N ALA A 192 24.58 7.52 -1.62
CA ALA A 192 25.29 6.29 -1.98
C ALA A 192 25.91 5.57 -0.76
N LEU A 193 26.42 6.33 0.21
CA LEU A 193 26.95 5.76 1.45
C LEU A 193 25.83 5.13 2.28
N VAL A 194 24.71 5.83 2.44
CA VAL A 194 23.55 5.29 3.17
C VAL A 194 23.02 4.04 2.47
N ASP A 195 22.99 4.01 1.15
CA ASP A 195 22.57 2.86 0.36
C ASP A 195 23.51 1.65 0.55
N ALA A 196 24.81 1.87 0.57
CA ALA A 196 25.80 0.82 0.84
C ALA A 196 25.64 0.27 2.28
N VAL A 197 25.50 1.14 3.28
CA VAL A 197 25.24 0.75 4.67
C VAL A 197 23.93 -0.05 4.78
N ALA A 198 22.85 0.40 4.14
CA ALA A 198 21.58 -0.31 4.14
C ALA A 198 21.72 -1.71 3.50
N GLY A 199 22.46 -1.82 2.41
CA GLY A 199 22.72 -3.10 1.74
C GLY A 199 23.54 -4.07 2.60
N LEU A 200 24.60 -3.59 3.26
CA LEU A 200 25.42 -4.39 4.17
C LEU A 200 24.61 -4.82 5.41
N THR A 201 23.77 -3.91 5.93
CA THR A 201 22.87 -4.21 7.05
C THR A 201 21.88 -5.33 6.70
N ALA A 202 21.22 -5.21 5.55
CA ALA A 202 20.24 -6.19 5.11
C ALA A 202 20.85 -7.58 4.88
N LYS A 203 22.15 -7.63 4.51
CA LYS A 203 22.93 -8.87 4.33
C LYS A 203 23.54 -9.41 5.62
N GLY A 204 23.40 -8.71 6.75
CA GLY A 204 23.93 -9.15 8.04
C GLY A 204 25.42 -8.89 8.27
N PHE A 205 26.10 -8.15 7.38
CA PHE A 205 27.54 -7.92 7.48
C PHE A 205 27.96 -6.87 8.52
N LEU A 206 27.01 -6.05 8.98
CA LEU A 206 27.31 -5.03 10.00
C LEU A 206 26.95 -5.52 11.41
N PRO A 207 27.73 -5.10 12.43
CA PRO A 207 27.40 -5.39 13.83
C PRO A 207 26.11 -4.71 14.26
N GLN A 208 25.68 -4.93 15.52
CA GLN A 208 24.52 -4.25 16.08
C GLN A 208 24.82 -2.75 16.24
N TYR A 209 23.88 -1.93 15.81
CA TYR A 209 23.88 -0.47 15.96
C TYR A 209 22.44 0.02 16.15
N PRO A 210 22.20 1.23 16.67
CA PRO A 210 20.87 1.78 16.83
C PRO A 210 20.10 1.80 15.50
N LEU A 211 18.84 1.35 15.51
CA LEU A 211 17.95 1.28 14.32
C LEU A 211 18.37 0.28 13.22
N ARG A 212 19.31 -0.63 13.50
CA ARG A 212 19.75 -1.64 12.53
C ARG A 212 18.57 -2.43 11.94
N THR A 213 17.61 -2.82 12.76
CA THR A 213 16.40 -3.55 12.35
C THR A 213 15.53 -2.72 11.39
N GLU A 214 15.34 -1.44 11.67
CA GLU A 214 14.58 -0.52 10.80
C GLU A 214 15.27 -0.30 9.45
N VAL A 215 16.60 -0.12 9.46
CA VAL A 215 17.40 0.03 8.23
C VAL A 215 17.35 -1.25 7.39
N ALA A 216 17.47 -2.42 8.04
CA ALA A 216 17.35 -3.70 7.35
C ALA A 216 15.95 -3.91 6.76
N ALA A 217 14.91 -3.56 7.52
CA ALA A 217 13.52 -3.63 7.06
C ALA A 217 13.29 -2.70 5.85
N MET A 218 13.76 -1.46 5.91
CA MET A 218 13.66 -0.51 4.80
C MET A 218 14.37 -1.05 3.53
N ALA A 219 15.56 -1.62 3.68
CA ALA A 219 16.31 -2.17 2.56
C ALA A 219 15.59 -3.38 1.90
N ARG A 220 14.84 -4.15 2.68
CA ARG A 220 14.06 -5.30 2.20
C ARG A 220 12.70 -4.92 1.64
N ARG A 221 12.14 -3.76 1.98
CA ARG A 221 10.78 -3.35 1.63
C ARG A 221 10.48 -3.44 0.13
N ARG A 222 11.29 -2.79 -0.72
CA ARG A 222 11.07 -2.81 -2.17
C ARG A 222 11.12 -4.22 -2.77
N PRO A 223 12.19 -5.02 -2.60
CA PRO A 223 12.21 -6.37 -3.17
C PRO A 223 11.11 -7.27 -2.58
N PHE A 224 10.74 -7.09 -1.32
CA PHE A 224 9.65 -7.81 -0.70
C PHE A 224 8.32 -7.53 -1.39
N ASN A 225 7.95 -6.25 -1.55
CA ASN A 225 6.71 -5.84 -2.19
C ASN A 225 6.67 -6.25 -3.66
N VAL A 226 7.73 -5.94 -4.42
CA VAL A 226 7.79 -6.21 -5.87
C VAL A 226 7.68 -7.72 -6.17
N ASN A 227 8.35 -8.56 -5.39
CA ASN A 227 8.24 -10.01 -5.57
C ASN A 227 6.79 -10.47 -5.41
N ARG A 228 6.05 -9.93 -4.44
CA ARG A 228 4.65 -10.29 -4.21
C ARG A 228 3.71 -9.74 -5.27
N LEU A 229 3.96 -8.53 -5.74
CA LEU A 229 3.22 -8.00 -6.89
C LEU A 229 3.35 -8.90 -8.13
N ASN A 230 4.51 -9.53 -8.33
CA ASN A 230 4.75 -10.48 -9.43
C ASN A 230 4.03 -11.83 -9.23
N TRP A 231 3.44 -12.10 -8.06
CA TRP A 231 2.62 -13.28 -7.80
C TRP A 231 1.13 -13.06 -8.01
N LEU A 232 0.72 -11.84 -8.28
CA LEU A 232 -0.67 -11.50 -8.53
C LEU A 232 -1.17 -12.09 -9.86
N SER A 233 -2.48 -12.28 -9.93
CA SER A 233 -3.17 -12.71 -11.15
C SER A 233 -3.41 -11.57 -12.14
N GLY A 234 -3.18 -10.33 -11.73
CA GLY A 234 -3.23 -9.15 -12.57
C GLY A 234 -3.14 -7.85 -11.79
N ILE A 235 -2.66 -6.81 -12.47
CA ILE A 235 -2.53 -5.45 -11.92
C ILE A 235 -3.23 -4.48 -12.88
N VAL A 236 -4.16 -3.68 -12.36
CA VAL A 236 -4.85 -2.63 -13.12
C VAL A 236 -4.18 -1.30 -12.84
N SER A 237 -3.33 -0.84 -13.76
CA SER A 237 -2.59 0.41 -13.63
C SER A 237 -3.40 1.58 -14.20
N PRO A 238 -3.72 2.62 -13.42
CA PRO A 238 -4.60 3.71 -13.88
C PRO A 238 -3.95 4.66 -14.88
N THR A 239 -2.61 4.75 -14.87
CA THR A 239 -1.86 5.71 -15.70
C THR A 239 -0.61 5.08 -16.29
N SER A 240 -0.10 5.67 -17.38
CA SER A 240 1.21 5.29 -17.94
C SER A 240 2.34 5.61 -16.95
N LEU A 241 2.17 6.65 -16.13
CA LEU A 241 3.10 6.97 -15.04
C LEU A 241 3.21 5.81 -14.06
N MET A 242 2.08 5.30 -13.53
CA MET A 242 2.08 4.17 -12.61
C MET A 242 2.68 2.92 -13.24
N THR A 243 2.32 2.62 -14.50
CA THR A 243 2.92 1.51 -15.27
C THR A 243 4.44 1.64 -15.36
N LYS A 244 4.95 2.83 -15.68
CA LYS A 244 6.40 3.09 -15.74
C LYS A 244 7.07 2.91 -14.38
N VAL A 245 6.46 3.41 -13.29
CA VAL A 245 6.98 3.27 -11.92
C VAL A 245 7.04 1.80 -11.51
N LEU A 246 5.98 1.03 -11.71
CA LEU A 246 5.94 -0.39 -11.39
C LEU A 246 7.00 -1.18 -12.17
N ARG A 247 7.06 -0.98 -13.49
CA ARG A 247 8.06 -1.63 -14.37
C ARG A 247 9.49 -1.27 -13.97
N HIS A 248 9.77 0.01 -13.69
CA HIS A 248 11.10 0.46 -13.28
C HIS A 248 11.56 -0.21 -11.97
N ASN A 249 10.62 -0.56 -11.11
CA ASN A 249 10.91 -1.25 -9.85
C ASN A 249 10.93 -2.78 -9.97
N GLY A 250 10.67 -3.35 -11.15
CA GLY A 250 10.82 -4.79 -11.42
C GLY A 250 9.51 -5.58 -11.41
N VAL A 251 8.35 -4.89 -11.50
CA VAL A 251 7.06 -5.57 -11.71
C VAL A 251 6.96 -6.02 -13.17
N ASP A 252 6.53 -7.27 -13.35
CA ASP A 252 6.35 -7.87 -14.67
C ASP A 252 5.24 -7.14 -15.45
N VAL A 253 5.61 -6.59 -16.60
CA VAL A 253 4.69 -5.87 -17.48
C VAL A 253 3.56 -6.75 -18.01
N ALA A 254 3.77 -8.06 -18.12
CA ALA A 254 2.75 -9.01 -18.57
C ALA A 254 1.55 -9.09 -17.62
N LEU A 255 1.73 -8.74 -16.34
CA LEU A 255 0.66 -8.69 -15.34
C LEU A 255 -0.14 -7.37 -15.41
N ILE A 256 0.38 -6.33 -16.06
CA ILE A 256 -0.19 -4.99 -16.01
C ILE A 256 -1.19 -4.79 -17.15
N LEU A 257 -2.43 -4.47 -16.78
CA LEU A 257 -3.45 -3.91 -17.66
C LEU A 257 -3.53 -2.41 -17.37
N GLN A 258 -3.25 -1.57 -18.37
CA GLN A 258 -3.43 -0.13 -18.21
C GLN A 258 -4.92 0.21 -18.43
N SER A 259 -5.58 0.70 -17.38
CA SER A 259 -6.99 1.07 -17.40
C SER A 259 -7.25 2.18 -16.39
N ALA A 260 -7.74 3.32 -16.88
CA ALA A 260 -8.13 4.45 -16.03
C ALA A 260 -9.27 4.07 -15.07
N TYR A 261 -9.34 4.73 -13.93
CA TYR A 261 -10.43 4.53 -12.98
C TYR A 261 -11.79 4.89 -13.58
N GLY A 262 -12.82 4.18 -13.15
CA GLY A 262 -14.20 4.59 -13.34
C GLY A 262 -14.68 5.51 -12.22
N ILE A 263 -15.59 6.42 -12.55
CA ILE A 263 -16.26 7.27 -11.59
C ILE A 263 -17.78 7.14 -11.71
N ASP A 264 -18.49 7.45 -10.63
CA ASP A 264 -19.94 7.59 -10.68
C ASP A 264 -20.28 8.88 -11.42
N ILE A 265 -20.90 8.74 -12.58
CA ILE A 265 -21.32 9.85 -13.44
C ILE A 265 -22.84 9.95 -13.37
N ALA A 266 -23.33 11.14 -13.03
CA ALA A 266 -24.77 11.39 -13.11
C ALA A 266 -25.30 11.11 -14.53
N ALA A 267 -26.44 10.43 -14.61
CA ALA A 267 -27.08 10.18 -15.88
C ALA A 267 -27.56 11.49 -16.50
N GLY A 268 -27.26 11.71 -17.78
CA GLY A 268 -27.72 12.84 -18.58
C GLY A 268 -26.59 13.58 -19.30
N ASP A 269 -26.96 14.25 -20.37
CA ASP A 269 -26.05 15.14 -21.09
C ASP A 269 -25.87 16.44 -20.32
N VAL A 270 -24.61 16.73 -19.94
CA VAL A 270 -24.25 18.00 -19.30
C VAL A 270 -23.89 19.01 -20.38
N ALA A 271 -24.56 20.15 -20.38
CA ALA A 271 -24.25 21.23 -21.31
C ALA A 271 -22.82 21.77 -21.09
N PRO A 272 -22.10 22.10 -22.16
CA PRO A 272 -20.81 22.76 -22.06
C PRO A 272 -20.87 24.03 -21.22
N ALA A 273 -19.79 24.32 -20.49
CA ALA A 273 -19.67 25.57 -19.78
C ALA A 273 -19.65 26.73 -20.79
N ARG A 274 -20.53 27.69 -20.58
CA ARG A 274 -20.55 28.94 -21.35
C ARG A 274 -20.55 30.08 -20.39
N ARG A 275 -19.60 30.99 -20.58
CA ARG A 275 -19.52 32.19 -19.76
C ARG A 275 -20.27 33.33 -20.48
N VAL A 276 -21.12 34.02 -19.73
CA VAL A 276 -21.76 35.21 -20.23
C VAL A 276 -20.76 36.37 -20.16
N PRO A 277 -20.56 37.13 -21.23
CA PRO A 277 -19.70 38.32 -21.19
C PRO A 277 -20.08 39.26 -20.02
N GLY A 278 -19.09 39.75 -19.31
CA GLY A 278 -19.28 40.61 -18.12
C GLY A 278 -19.48 39.84 -16.80
N GLN A 279 -19.70 38.52 -16.81
CA GLN A 279 -19.70 37.74 -15.57
C GLN A 279 -18.28 37.34 -15.15
N PRO A 280 -17.97 37.34 -13.84
CA PRO A 280 -16.66 36.89 -13.37
C PRO A 280 -16.46 35.40 -13.61
N LEU A 281 -15.22 35.00 -13.98
CA LEU A 281 -14.79 33.60 -14.08
C LEU A 281 -14.83 32.94 -12.71
N THR A 282 -15.55 31.84 -12.55
CA THR A 282 -15.59 31.07 -11.31
C THR A 282 -14.58 29.93 -11.37
N VAL A 283 -13.49 30.08 -10.62
CA VAL A 283 -12.41 29.10 -10.51
C VAL A 283 -12.67 28.20 -9.30
N GLY A 284 -12.54 26.88 -9.45
CA GLY A 284 -12.66 25.90 -8.36
C GLY A 284 -11.34 25.24 -8.02
N PHE A 285 -11.09 25.02 -6.74
CA PHE A 285 -10.12 24.05 -6.22
C PHE A 285 -10.88 23.03 -5.38
N ILE A 286 -10.64 21.73 -5.59
CA ILE A 286 -11.28 20.66 -4.82
C ILE A 286 -10.21 19.63 -4.46
N GLY A 287 -9.97 19.44 -3.16
CA GLY A 287 -8.99 18.46 -2.68
C GLY A 287 -8.52 18.71 -1.25
N THR A 288 -7.70 17.80 -0.75
CA THR A 288 -7.05 17.94 0.55
C THR A 288 -6.21 19.21 0.57
N LEU A 289 -6.38 20.03 1.60
CA LEU A 289 -5.61 21.27 1.78
C LEU A 289 -4.23 20.94 2.36
N ALA A 290 -3.41 20.24 1.57
CA ALA A 290 -2.04 19.88 1.88
C ALA A 290 -1.08 20.61 0.92
N ARG A 291 0.15 20.90 1.38
CA ARG A 291 1.10 21.73 0.62
C ARG A 291 1.38 21.20 -0.78
N HIS A 292 1.51 19.88 -0.93
CA HIS A 292 1.78 19.24 -2.22
C HIS A 292 0.63 19.33 -3.23
N LYS A 293 -0.59 19.63 -2.78
CA LYS A 293 -1.74 19.90 -3.67
C LYS A 293 -1.72 21.32 -4.26
N GLY A 294 -0.84 22.19 -3.79
CA GLY A 294 -0.51 23.47 -4.43
C GLY A 294 -1.57 24.57 -4.31
N CYS A 295 -2.55 24.49 -3.41
CA CYS A 295 -3.58 25.51 -3.25
C CYS A 295 -3.00 26.92 -3.03
N HIS A 296 -1.85 27.05 -2.36
CA HIS A 296 -1.14 28.32 -2.20
C HIS A 296 -0.69 28.92 -3.53
N ILE A 297 -0.20 28.09 -4.48
CA ILE A 297 0.19 28.53 -5.82
C ILE A 297 -1.03 29.11 -6.56
N LEU A 298 -2.18 28.46 -6.40
CA LEU A 298 -3.43 28.97 -6.99
C LEU A 298 -3.84 30.31 -6.39
N ILE A 299 -3.85 30.45 -5.06
CA ILE A 299 -4.23 31.70 -4.41
C ILE A 299 -3.28 32.83 -4.82
N GLU A 300 -1.96 32.58 -4.85
CA GLU A 300 -0.97 33.57 -5.29
C GLU A 300 -1.17 34.00 -6.75
N ALA A 301 -1.45 33.07 -7.64
CA ALA A 301 -1.74 33.36 -9.05
C ALA A 301 -3.06 34.11 -9.23
N PHE A 302 -4.09 33.66 -8.50
CA PHE A 302 -5.45 34.22 -8.56
C PHE A 302 -5.50 35.67 -8.06
N ARG A 303 -4.78 36.00 -7.00
CA ARG A 303 -4.72 37.37 -6.44
C ARG A 303 -4.13 38.42 -7.39
N LYS A 304 -3.48 38.00 -8.47
CA LYS A 304 -2.99 38.91 -9.53
C LYS A 304 -4.09 39.30 -10.52
N LEU A 305 -5.22 38.60 -10.51
CA LEU A 305 -6.39 38.97 -11.32
C LEU A 305 -7.16 40.15 -10.68
N PRO A 306 -7.75 41.05 -11.47
CA PRO A 306 -8.67 42.03 -10.96
C PRO A 306 -9.85 41.37 -10.23
N PRO A 307 -10.23 41.81 -9.01
CA PRO A 307 -11.27 41.14 -8.22
C PRO A 307 -12.64 41.03 -8.91
N ALA A 308 -12.96 41.96 -9.82
CA ALA A 308 -14.19 41.93 -10.60
C ALA A 308 -14.21 40.88 -11.72
N GLN A 309 -13.05 40.38 -12.15
CA GLN A 309 -12.95 39.46 -13.27
C GLN A 309 -13.09 37.98 -12.89
N ALA A 310 -12.80 37.62 -11.62
CA ALA A 310 -12.82 36.23 -11.21
C ALA A 310 -13.24 36.04 -9.74
N ARG A 311 -13.78 34.86 -9.45
CA ARG A 311 -14.07 34.33 -8.10
C ARG A 311 -13.36 33.00 -7.92
N LEU A 312 -12.84 32.73 -6.71
CA LEU A 312 -12.20 31.47 -6.37
C LEU A 312 -13.00 30.78 -5.25
N LYS A 313 -13.38 29.54 -5.50
CA LYS A 313 -14.00 28.63 -4.52
C LYS A 313 -13.03 27.52 -4.15
N VAL A 314 -12.65 27.45 -2.87
CA VAL A 314 -11.72 26.46 -2.34
C VAL A 314 -12.49 25.46 -1.50
N TYR A 315 -12.59 24.22 -2.00
CA TYR A 315 -13.22 23.10 -1.30
C TYR A 315 -12.15 22.17 -0.72
N GLY A 316 -12.19 21.93 0.58
CA GLY A 316 -11.29 21.05 1.31
C GLY A 316 -11.44 21.21 2.82
N ASN A 317 -11.03 20.18 3.55
CA ASN A 317 -11.09 20.21 5.01
C ASN A 317 -9.96 21.08 5.58
N LEU A 318 -10.32 22.13 6.31
CA LEU A 318 -9.38 23.05 6.95
C LEU A 318 -8.71 22.45 8.20
N SER A 319 -9.26 21.38 8.75
CA SER A 319 -8.79 20.76 9.99
C SER A 319 -7.72 19.67 9.77
N ASP A 320 -7.56 19.16 8.55
CA ASP A 320 -6.60 18.09 8.26
C ASP A 320 -5.14 18.56 8.41
N PHE A 321 -4.86 19.81 7.98
CA PHE A 321 -3.54 20.45 8.05
C PHE A 321 -3.71 21.91 8.54
N PRO A 322 -3.94 22.14 9.85
CA PRO A 322 -4.35 23.43 10.37
C PRO A 322 -3.33 24.55 10.14
N ASP A 323 -2.03 24.25 10.24
CA ASP A 323 -0.97 25.25 9.98
C ASP A 323 -0.99 25.71 8.51
N TYR A 324 -1.17 24.77 7.59
CA TYR A 324 -1.26 25.09 6.17
C TYR A 324 -2.56 25.83 5.86
N ALA A 325 -3.68 25.41 6.42
CA ALA A 325 -4.97 26.11 6.27
C ALA A 325 -4.88 27.55 6.77
N THR A 326 -4.22 27.78 7.91
CA THR A 326 -3.95 29.13 8.42
C THR A 326 -3.10 29.95 7.45
N SER A 327 -2.05 29.35 6.87
CA SER A 327 -1.23 30.03 5.87
C SER A 327 -2.00 30.38 4.59
N LEU A 328 -2.92 29.52 4.15
CA LEU A 328 -3.79 29.79 2.98
C LEU A 328 -4.75 30.96 3.25
N LYS A 329 -5.36 31.02 4.44
CA LYS A 329 -6.22 32.14 4.84
C LYS A 329 -5.43 33.45 4.91
N ALA A 330 -4.25 33.43 5.51
CA ALA A 330 -3.36 34.59 5.54
C ALA A 330 -2.96 35.05 4.13
N LEU A 331 -2.69 34.10 3.23
CA LEU A 331 -2.37 34.39 1.83
C LEU A 331 -3.57 34.96 1.06
N ALA A 332 -4.78 34.48 1.32
CA ALA A 332 -6.03 35.04 0.74
C ALA A 332 -6.30 36.45 1.26
N GLY A 333 -5.95 36.73 2.53
CA GLY A 333 -6.23 38.02 3.17
C GLY A 333 -7.73 38.34 3.16
N ASP A 334 -8.07 39.61 3.01
CA ASP A 334 -9.46 40.10 2.96
C ASP A 334 -10.04 40.14 1.53
N ALA A 335 -9.51 39.32 0.61
CA ALA A 335 -9.97 39.29 -0.77
C ALA A 335 -11.43 38.78 -0.85
N PRO A 336 -12.44 39.63 -1.19
CA PRO A 336 -13.85 39.27 -1.12
C PRO A 336 -14.27 38.25 -2.18
N ASN A 337 -13.41 37.98 -3.16
CA ASN A 337 -13.62 37.05 -4.26
C ASN A 337 -12.93 35.70 -4.06
N ILE A 338 -12.42 35.40 -2.84
CA ILE A 338 -11.87 34.09 -2.45
C ILE A 338 -12.71 33.52 -1.32
N GLU A 339 -13.34 32.39 -1.57
CA GLU A 339 -14.23 31.70 -0.63
C GLU A 339 -13.67 30.32 -0.25
N PHE A 340 -13.56 30.02 1.06
CA PHE A 340 -13.27 28.69 1.59
C PHE A 340 -14.58 27.97 1.92
N CYS A 341 -15.00 27.06 1.05
CA CYS A 341 -16.32 26.43 1.07
C CYS A 341 -16.40 25.18 1.99
N GLY A 342 -15.28 24.75 2.59
CA GLY A 342 -15.24 23.51 3.39
C GLY A 342 -15.37 22.24 2.55
N THR A 343 -15.92 21.18 3.15
CA THR A 343 -16.15 19.89 2.47
C THR A 343 -17.60 19.74 2.04
N PHE A 344 -17.86 18.81 1.13
CA PHE A 344 -19.21 18.46 0.68
C PHE A 344 -19.34 16.93 0.52
N PRO A 345 -20.55 16.34 0.68
CA PRO A 345 -20.80 14.93 0.41
C PRO A 345 -20.53 14.58 -1.06
N ASN A 346 -19.97 13.39 -1.33
CA ASN A 346 -19.65 12.96 -2.70
C ASN A 346 -20.87 13.00 -3.66
N ALA A 347 -22.07 12.77 -3.15
CA ALA A 347 -23.30 12.89 -3.93
C ALA A 347 -23.56 14.30 -4.51
N GLN A 348 -22.93 15.34 -3.93
CA GLN A 348 -23.07 16.72 -4.38
C GLN A 348 -21.98 17.16 -5.38
N VAL A 349 -21.07 16.27 -5.76
CA VAL A 349 -19.94 16.62 -6.65
C VAL A 349 -20.42 17.23 -7.97
N ALA A 350 -21.50 16.72 -8.55
CA ALA A 350 -22.08 17.28 -9.78
C ALA A 350 -22.59 18.71 -9.58
N GLN A 351 -23.24 19.01 -8.46
CA GLN A 351 -23.71 20.34 -8.11
C GLN A 351 -22.55 21.31 -7.90
N VAL A 352 -21.51 20.87 -7.19
CA VAL A 352 -20.29 21.67 -6.98
C VAL A 352 -19.61 21.98 -8.30
N MET A 353 -19.48 20.99 -9.19
CA MET A 353 -18.92 21.18 -10.54
C MET A 353 -19.77 22.13 -11.40
N ALA A 354 -21.08 22.08 -11.29
CA ALA A 354 -21.98 23.04 -11.96
C ALA A 354 -21.78 24.49 -11.49
N GLY A 355 -21.31 24.67 -10.26
CA GLY A 355 -21.06 25.97 -9.64
C GLY A 355 -19.68 26.58 -9.93
N ILE A 356 -18.87 25.98 -10.80
CA ILE A 356 -17.58 26.50 -11.25
C ILE A 356 -17.47 26.45 -12.78
N ASP A 357 -16.66 27.33 -13.35
CA ASP A 357 -16.39 27.37 -14.79
C ASP A 357 -15.19 26.51 -15.15
N THR A 358 -14.18 26.50 -14.31
CA THR A 358 -12.94 25.71 -14.48
C THR A 358 -12.45 25.18 -13.15
N LEU A 359 -11.93 23.95 -13.16
CA LEU A 359 -11.22 23.37 -12.03
C LEU A 359 -9.71 23.62 -12.17
N VAL A 360 -9.02 23.94 -11.07
CA VAL A 360 -7.56 24.05 -11.05
C VAL A 360 -6.97 22.98 -10.15
N VAL A 361 -6.01 22.23 -10.69
CA VAL A 361 -5.26 21.18 -9.96
C VAL A 361 -3.76 21.52 -10.01
N PRO A 362 -3.30 22.43 -9.11
CA PRO A 362 -1.96 22.99 -9.13
C PRO A 362 -0.95 22.12 -8.36
N SER A 363 -1.07 20.82 -8.51
CA SER A 363 -0.28 19.84 -7.76
C SER A 363 1.22 20.04 -7.94
N LEU A 364 1.99 19.81 -6.88
CA LEU A 364 3.45 19.88 -6.85
C LEU A 364 4.11 18.50 -6.81
N TRP A 365 3.35 17.46 -7.06
CA TRP A 365 3.79 16.08 -7.01
C TRP A 365 3.15 15.23 -8.12
N TYR A 366 3.63 13.98 -8.26
CA TYR A 366 3.05 13.02 -9.19
C TYR A 366 1.64 12.63 -8.77
N GLU A 367 0.65 13.08 -9.50
CA GLU A 367 -0.74 12.63 -9.34
C GLU A 367 -0.98 11.34 -10.13
N ASN A 368 -1.65 10.40 -9.50
CA ASN A 368 -2.09 9.17 -10.16
C ASN A 368 -3.55 9.34 -10.63
N THR A 369 -3.80 10.37 -11.39
CA THR A 369 -5.07 10.90 -11.88
C THR A 369 -6.13 11.08 -10.78
N PRO A 370 -6.26 12.28 -10.21
CA PRO A 370 -7.27 12.56 -9.20
C PRO A 370 -8.68 12.38 -9.74
N LEU A 371 -9.55 11.70 -9.01
CA LEU A 371 -10.96 11.49 -9.41
C LEU A 371 -11.69 12.80 -9.69
N VAL A 372 -11.29 13.89 -9.04
CA VAL A 372 -11.88 15.22 -9.24
C VAL A 372 -11.66 15.75 -10.67
N VAL A 373 -10.56 15.37 -11.34
CA VAL A 373 -10.32 15.70 -12.75
C VAL A 373 -11.35 15.02 -13.64
N TYR A 374 -11.61 13.74 -13.38
CA TYR A 374 -12.66 13.01 -14.11
C TYR A 374 -14.05 13.60 -13.83
N SER A 375 -14.34 13.98 -12.58
CA SER A 375 -15.61 14.65 -12.23
C SER A 375 -15.79 15.98 -12.97
N ALA A 376 -14.72 16.76 -13.12
CA ALA A 376 -14.75 18.01 -13.89
C ALA A 376 -15.01 17.74 -15.38
N LEU A 377 -14.31 16.78 -15.99
CA LEU A 377 -14.52 16.40 -17.40
C LEU A 377 -15.93 15.86 -17.65
N ALA A 378 -16.47 15.04 -16.72
CA ALA A 378 -17.85 14.57 -16.79
C ALA A 378 -18.87 15.70 -16.76
N ALA A 379 -18.59 16.75 -15.97
CA ALA A 379 -19.39 17.96 -15.86
C ALA A 379 -19.09 18.99 -16.97
N LYS A 380 -18.32 18.63 -18.00
CA LYS A 380 -17.91 19.56 -19.05
C LYS A 380 -17.20 20.81 -18.52
N ARG A 381 -16.40 20.65 -17.45
CA ARG A 381 -15.59 21.74 -16.88
C ARG A 381 -14.14 21.55 -17.32
N PRO A 382 -13.55 22.46 -18.09
CA PRO A 382 -12.13 22.45 -18.45
C PRO A 382 -11.27 22.48 -17.19
N VAL A 383 -10.08 21.84 -17.25
CA VAL A 383 -9.20 21.75 -16.08
C VAL A 383 -7.87 22.44 -16.36
N VAL A 384 -7.42 23.28 -15.45
CA VAL A 384 -6.06 23.86 -15.48
C VAL A 384 -5.17 23.03 -14.56
N VAL A 385 -4.12 22.40 -15.12
CA VAL A 385 -3.30 21.44 -14.39
C VAL A 385 -1.80 21.76 -14.43
N SER A 386 -1.09 21.37 -13.38
CA SER A 386 0.38 21.30 -13.43
C SER A 386 0.85 20.23 -14.42
N ASP A 387 1.97 20.48 -15.10
CA ASP A 387 2.60 19.54 -16.03
C ASP A 387 3.25 18.35 -15.29
N PHE A 388 2.40 17.43 -14.84
CA PHE A 388 2.80 16.11 -14.32
C PHE A 388 2.16 15.00 -15.13
N SER A 389 2.94 13.94 -15.40
CA SER A 389 2.54 12.85 -16.32
C SER A 389 1.14 12.30 -16.04
N GLY A 390 0.75 12.08 -14.78
CA GLY A 390 -0.58 11.55 -14.43
C GLY A 390 -1.74 12.52 -14.72
N LEU A 391 -1.47 13.83 -14.86
CA LEU A 391 -2.47 14.85 -15.20
C LEU A 391 -2.55 15.08 -16.72
N VAL A 392 -1.38 15.22 -17.39
CA VAL A 392 -1.34 15.51 -18.83
C VAL A 392 -1.66 14.29 -19.71
N GLU A 393 -1.81 13.11 -19.13
CA GLU A 393 -2.39 11.94 -19.82
C GLU A 393 -3.87 12.15 -20.15
N VAL A 394 -4.56 12.95 -19.33
CA VAL A 394 -6.00 13.19 -19.41
C VAL A 394 -6.32 14.59 -19.91
N ILE A 395 -5.51 15.58 -19.51
CA ILE A 395 -5.67 16.97 -19.90
C ILE A 395 -4.68 17.33 -21.00
N GLN A 396 -5.21 17.70 -22.16
CA GLN A 396 -4.45 18.15 -23.32
C GLN A 396 -4.52 19.67 -23.41
N ASP A 397 -3.32 20.30 -23.38
CA ASP A 397 -3.21 21.76 -23.39
C ASP A 397 -3.89 22.39 -24.61
N GLY A 398 -4.68 23.42 -24.38
CA GLY A 398 -5.46 24.14 -25.41
C GLY A 398 -6.62 23.34 -26.00
N ARG A 399 -6.90 22.11 -25.54
CA ARG A 399 -7.98 21.27 -26.06
C ARG A 399 -9.12 21.07 -25.04
N ASN A 400 -8.90 20.41 -23.92
CA ASN A 400 -9.88 20.18 -22.87
C ASN A 400 -9.47 20.80 -21.53
N GLY A 401 -8.42 21.61 -21.53
CA GLY A 401 -7.88 22.32 -20.40
C GLY A 401 -6.61 23.08 -20.76
N LEU A 402 -5.93 23.61 -19.75
CA LEU A 402 -4.66 24.31 -19.90
C LEU A 402 -3.61 23.65 -18.98
N VAL A 403 -2.35 23.65 -19.43
CA VAL A 403 -1.23 23.07 -18.72
C VAL A 403 -0.23 24.14 -18.36
N PHE A 404 0.29 24.14 -17.15
CA PHE A 404 1.31 25.06 -16.70
C PHE A 404 2.45 24.37 -15.95
N LYS A 405 3.62 25.00 -15.91
CA LYS A 405 4.80 24.47 -15.23
C LYS A 405 4.54 24.37 -13.71
N PRO A 406 4.79 23.21 -13.07
CA PRO A 406 4.57 23.03 -11.64
C PRO A 406 5.26 24.09 -10.78
N GLY A 407 4.52 24.69 -9.83
CA GLY A 407 5.02 25.71 -8.93
C GLY A 407 5.18 27.12 -9.53
N ASP A 408 4.95 27.27 -10.85
CA ASP A 408 5.07 28.58 -11.52
C ASP A 408 3.77 29.38 -11.39
N VAL A 409 3.74 30.25 -10.37
CA VAL A 409 2.63 31.19 -10.09
C VAL A 409 2.30 32.07 -11.29
N SER A 410 3.32 32.52 -12.03
CA SER A 410 3.14 33.41 -13.18
C SER A 410 2.55 32.68 -14.37
N ALA A 411 2.96 31.42 -14.60
CA ALA A 411 2.38 30.59 -15.66
C ALA A 411 0.91 30.26 -15.35
N LEU A 412 0.58 29.90 -14.09
CA LEU A 412 -0.82 29.68 -13.68
C LEU A 412 -1.65 30.95 -13.83
N HIS A 413 -1.10 32.09 -13.40
CA HIS A 413 -1.78 33.38 -13.59
C HIS A 413 -2.12 33.64 -15.07
N ARG A 414 -1.17 33.43 -16.00
CA ARG A 414 -1.45 33.58 -17.43
C ARG A 414 -2.57 32.67 -17.93
N CYS A 415 -2.64 31.41 -17.46
CA CYS A 415 -3.75 30.51 -17.79
C CYS A 415 -5.08 31.06 -17.30
N LEU A 416 -5.15 31.54 -16.05
CA LEU A 416 -6.36 32.09 -15.47
C LEU A 416 -6.77 33.42 -16.14
N GLN A 417 -5.81 34.31 -16.42
CA GLN A 417 -6.04 35.57 -17.13
C GLN A 417 -6.60 35.30 -18.52
N ARG A 418 -6.01 34.35 -19.24
CA ARG A 418 -6.49 33.96 -20.56
C ARG A 418 -7.95 33.49 -20.54
N LEU A 419 -8.34 32.64 -19.57
CA LEU A 419 -9.73 32.20 -19.39
C LEU A 419 -10.66 33.36 -18.97
N ALA A 420 -10.14 34.36 -18.27
CA ALA A 420 -10.90 35.56 -17.88
C ALA A 420 -11.13 36.51 -19.07
N ASP A 421 -10.13 36.70 -19.92
CA ASP A 421 -10.16 37.66 -21.02
C ASP A 421 -10.79 37.06 -22.31
N GLU A 422 -10.73 35.74 -22.48
CA GLU A 422 -11.24 35.03 -23.67
C GLU A 422 -12.46 34.14 -23.30
N PRO A 423 -13.68 34.68 -23.13
CA PRO A 423 -14.86 33.89 -22.73
C PRO A 423 -15.17 32.73 -23.68
N GLU A 424 -14.92 32.90 -24.97
CA GLU A 424 -15.13 31.88 -26.00
C GLU A 424 -14.22 30.67 -25.81
N LEU A 425 -12.99 30.87 -25.31
CA LEU A 425 -12.04 29.79 -25.04
C LEU A 425 -12.60 28.77 -24.07
N LEU A 426 -13.31 29.24 -23.02
CA LEU A 426 -13.93 28.34 -22.04
C LEU A 426 -14.92 27.39 -22.73
N GLY A 427 -15.74 27.90 -23.63
CA GLY A 427 -16.70 27.13 -24.42
C GLY A 427 -16.00 26.07 -25.28
N VAL A 428 -14.96 26.46 -26.02
CA VAL A 428 -14.17 25.56 -26.87
C VAL A 428 -13.55 24.41 -26.06
N LEU A 429 -12.90 24.74 -24.94
CA LEU A 429 -12.29 23.73 -24.07
C LEU A 429 -13.34 22.81 -23.45
N SER A 430 -14.50 23.36 -23.05
CA SER A 430 -15.61 22.61 -22.48
C SER A 430 -16.24 21.62 -23.45
N GLU A 431 -16.44 22.00 -24.71
CA GLU A 431 -16.96 21.12 -25.75
C GLU A 431 -16.03 19.91 -26.00
N ALA A 432 -14.72 20.14 -25.89
CA ALA A 432 -13.72 19.09 -26.05
C ALA A 432 -13.55 18.18 -24.81
N CYS A 433 -14.18 18.50 -23.68
CA CYS A 433 -14.21 17.61 -22.51
C CYS A 433 -15.00 16.34 -22.85
N ARG A 434 -14.29 15.21 -22.87
CA ARG A 434 -14.91 13.89 -23.12
C ARG A 434 -15.37 13.29 -21.81
N ARG A 435 -16.47 12.55 -21.86
CA ARG A 435 -16.96 11.77 -20.73
C ARG A 435 -15.88 10.74 -20.34
N PRO A 436 -15.43 10.72 -19.07
CA PRO A 436 -14.54 9.68 -18.58
C PRO A 436 -15.27 8.35 -18.45
N LYS A 437 -14.53 7.29 -18.16
CA LYS A 437 -15.05 5.95 -17.88
C LYS A 437 -15.97 6.01 -16.67
N SER A 438 -17.12 5.36 -16.75
CA SER A 438 -18.05 5.16 -15.62
C SER A 438 -17.61 4.02 -14.72
N SER A 439 -18.11 3.97 -13.49
CA SER A 439 -17.94 2.83 -12.58
C SER A 439 -18.47 1.53 -13.20
N VAL A 440 -19.54 1.60 -13.99
CA VAL A 440 -20.12 0.45 -14.71
C VAL A 440 -19.09 -0.12 -15.70
N GLU A 441 -18.55 0.73 -16.59
CA GLU A 441 -17.55 0.33 -17.59
C GLU A 441 -16.26 -0.18 -16.94
N TYR A 442 -15.85 0.42 -15.83
CA TYR A 442 -14.67 -0.01 -15.09
C TYR A 442 -14.87 -1.39 -14.44
N VAL A 443 -16.03 -1.64 -13.85
CA VAL A 443 -16.38 -2.95 -13.27
C VAL A 443 -16.52 -4.02 -14.35
N ASP A 444 -17.00 -3.69 -15.56
CA ASP A 444 -16.99 -4.62 -16.70
C ASP A 444 -15.56 -5.10 -17.02
N GLU A 445 -14.59 -4.17 -17.06
CA GLU A 445 -13.18 -4.52 -17.28
C GLU A 445 -12.60 -5.37 -16.14
N LEU A 446 -12.94 -5.05 -14.87
CA LEU A 446 -12.51 -5.86 -13.73
C LEU A 446 -13.07 -7.28 -13.81
N LEU A 447 -14.35 -7.45 -14.13
CA LEU A 447 -14.98 -8.76 -14.27
C LEU A 447 -14.37 -9.58 -15.41
N MET A 448 -14.04 -8.95 -16.54
CA MET A 448 -13.29 -9.60 -17.62
C MET A 448 -11.90 -10.05 -17.16
N LEU A 449 -11.20 -9.22 -16.38
CA LEU A 449 -9.90 -9.57 -15.81
C LEU A 449 -10.01 -10.73 -14.81
N TYR A 450 -11.05 -10.75 -13.97
CA TYR A 450 -11.30 -11.83 -13.00
C TYR A 450 -11.62 -13.17 -13.69
N ALA A 451 -12.29 -13.13 -14.84
CA ALA A 451 -12.60 -14.32 -15.62
C ALA A 451 -11.37 -14.96 -16.29
N CYS A 452 -10.31 -14.19 -16.52
CA CYS A 452 -9.09 -14.63 -17.18
C CYS A 452 -7.86 -14.28 -16.33
N PRO A 453 -7.69 -14.84 -15.14
CA PRO A 453 -6.53 -14.55 -14.30
C PRO A 453 -5.24 -14.97 -15.01
N ARG A 454 -4.28 -14.07 -15.09
CA ARG A 454 -2.95 -14.38 -15.64
C ARG A 454 -2.17 -15.19 -14.61
N ALA A 455 -1.38 -16.14 -15.07
CA ALA A 455 -0.45 -16.84 -14.18
C ALA A 455 0.72 -15.89 -13.89
N GLY A 456 0.79 -15.41 -12.67
CA GLY A 456 2.00 -14.75 -12.16
C GLY A 456 3.18 -15.72 -12.12
N THR A 457 4.40 -15.21 -12.02
CA THR A 457 5.58 -16.04 -11.81
C THR A 457 5.41 -16.85 -10.54
N THR A 458 5.52 -18.19 -10.64
CA THR A 458 5.30 -19.08 -9.50
C THR A 458 6.25 -18.72 -8.36
N PRO A 459 5.74 -18.42 -7.16
CA PRO A 459 6.59 -18.07 -6.04
C PRO A 459 7.35 -19.28 -5.52
N ARG A 460 8.48 -19.06 -4.84
CA ARG A 460 8.91 -19.96 -3.79
C ARG A 460 7.73 -20.15 -2.83
N ALA A 461 7.53 -21.39 -2.36
CA ALA A 461 6.40 -21.78 -1.52
C ALA A 461 5.90 -20.67 -0.58
N PRO A 462 4.57 -20.37 -0.57
CA PRO A 462 4.02 -19.26 0.20
C PRO A 462 4.32 -19.44 1.69
N ARG A 463 4.52 -18.34 2.40
CA ARG A 463 4.58 -18.36 3.87
C ARG A 463 3.24 -18.86 4.41
N VAL A 464 3.25 -19.97 5.12
CA VAL A 464 2.05 -20.42 5.83
C VAL A 464 2.00 -19.67 7.15
N PHE A 465 1.10 -18.69 7.26
CA PHE A 465 0.84 -18.02 8.53
C PHE A 465 -0.01 -18.94 9.40
N ALA A 466 0.46 -19.22 10.61
CA ALA A 466 -0.32 -19.99 11.57
C ALA A 466 -1.65 -19.25 11.88
N PRO A 467 -2.80 -19.94 11.91
CA PRO A 467 -4.07 -19.31 12.26
C PRO A 467 -4.03 -18.69 13.65
N LEU A 468 -4.80 -17.62 13.84
CA LEU A 468 -4.96 -16.92 15.14
C LEU A 468 -5.75 -17.71 16.20
N GLU A 469 -5.98 -18.99 15.99
CA GLU A 469 -6.72 -19.81 16.94
C GLU A 469 -5.98 -19.89 18.26
N ASP A 470 -6.67 -19.47 19.30
CA ASP A 470 -6.42 -19.52 20.73
C ASP A 470 -5.00 -19.99 21.14
N THR A 471 -4.06 -19.05 21.20
CA THR A 471 -2.69 -19.33 21.65
C THR A 471 -2.61 -19.53 23.17
N ARG A 472 -3.74 -19.53 23.89
CA ARG A 472 -3.80 -19.93 25.29
C ARG A 472 -3.51 -21.42 25.40
N GLY A 473 -2.24 -21.74 25.69
CA GLY A 473 -1.74 -23.11 25.80
C GLY A 473 -0.98 -23.61 24.57
N ALA A 474 -0.71 -22.78 23.55
CA ALA A 474 0.15 -23.17 22.45
C ALA A 474 1.60 -23.34 22.91
N GLY A 475 2.18 -24.48 22.63
CA GLY A 475 3.61 -24.74 22.79
C GLY A 475 4.40 -24.29 21.57
N PHE A 476 5.64 -23.88 21.80
CA PHE A 476 6.59 -23.63 20.71
C PHE A 476 7.76 -24.61 20.84
N ILE A 477 8.23 -25.09 19.71
CA ILE A 477 9.50 -25.83 19.61
C ILE A 477 10.41 -25.00 18.73
N THR A 478 11.50 -24.51 19.31
CA THR A 478 12.53 -23.75 18.61
C THR A 478 13.83 -24.53 18.61
N GLY A 479 14.59 -24.37 17.54
CA GLY A 479 15.84 -25.04 17.38
C GLY A 479 16.52 -24.69 16.08
N TRP A 480 17.42 -25.56 15.67
CA TRP A 480 18.10 -25.48 14.38
C TRP A 480 18.22 -26.87 13.76
N ALA A 481 18.27 -26.93 12.46
CA ALA A 481 18.42 -28.17 11.74
C ALA A 481 19.24 -27.97 10.46
N VAL A 482 19.98 -29.02 10.10
CA VAL A 482 20.72 -29.16 8.84
C VAL A 482 20.31 -30.49 8.23
N ALA A 483 20.03 -30.52 6.95
CA ALA A 483 19.76 -31.71 6.18
C ALA A 483 20.61 -31.70 4.90
N ASP A 484 21.38 -32.78 4.66
CA ASP A 484 22.28 -32.92 3.52
C ASP A 484 23.24 -31.72 3.38
N ASN A 485 23.84 -31.29 4.49
CA ASN A 485 24.73 -30.10 4.60
C ASN A 485 24.11 -28.78 4.15
N CYS A 486 22.79 -28.68 4.08
CA CYS A 486 22.05 -27.48 3.68
C CYS A 486 20.94 -27.14 4.69
N ALA A 487 20.31 -25.96 4.53
CA ALA A 487 19.05 -25.68 5.21
C ALA A 487 18.01 -26.73 4.78
N PRO A 488 17.20 -27.26 5.73
CA PRO A 488 16.12 -28.17 5.38
C PRO A 488 15.08 -27.49 4.47
N LYS A 489 14.30 -28.29 3.76
CA LYS A 489 13.11 -27.83 3.06
C LYS A 489 11.98 -27.49 4.04
N SER A 490 11.81 -28.33 5.06
CA SER A 490 10.83 -28.11 6.12
C SER A 490 11.20 -28.87 7.40
N VAL A 491 10.66 -28.38 8.53
CA VAL A 491 10.69 -29.08 9.82
C VAL A 491 9.25 -29.19 10.33
N ALA A 492 8.83 -30.39 10.73
CA ALA A 492 7.50 -30.65 11.25
C ALA A 492 7.57 -31.35 12.61
N VAL A 493 6.62 -31.07 13.49
CA VAL A 493 6.40 -31.78 14.74
C VAL A 493 5.24 -32.74 14.56
N LEU A 494 5.47 -34.00 14.87
CA LEU A 494 4.52 -35.10 14.65
C LEU A 494 4.16 -35.76 15.98
N ARG A 495 2.92 -36.27 16.05
CA ARG A 495 2.48 -37.25 17.04
C ARG A 495 1.94 -38.46 16.30
N GLY A 496 2.72 -39.53 16.25
CA GLY A 496 2.44 -40.65 15.37
C GLY A 496 2.42 -40.22 13.88
N ARG A 497 1.25 -40.35 13.21
CA ARG A 497 1.06 -39.89 11.83
C ARG A 497 0.50 -38.48 11.68
N ASN A 498 0.14 -37.81 12.79
CA ASN A 498 -0.49 -36.51 12.76
C ASN A 498 0.56 -35.40 12.85
N VAL A 499 0.51 -34.44 11.93
CA VAL A 499 1.31 -33.21 11.95
C VAL A 499 0.67 -32.23 12.92
N LEU A 500 1.36 -31.87 14.01
CA LEU A 500 0.91 -30.90 15.02
C LEU A 500 1.32 -29.47 14.70
N GLY A 501 2.40 -29.32 13.94
CA GLY A 501 2.90 -28.04 13.45
C GLY A 501 4.04 -28.29 12.50
N ALA A 502 4.31 -27.34 11.59
CA ALA A 502 5.44 -27.40 10.67
C ALA A 502 5.92 -25.99 10.30
N THR A 503 7.17 -25.89 9.88
CA THR A 503 7.74 -24.67 9.29
C THR A 503 8.63 -25.04 8.11
N ASP A 504 8.62 -24.19 7.09
CA ASP A 504 9.55 -24.17 5.96
C ASP A 504 10.36 -22.87 5.94
N THR A 505 10.21 -22.06 7.01
CA THR A 505 10.91 -20.80 7.19
C THR A 505 12.01 -20.98 8.22
N PHE A 506 13.24 -20.63 7.81
CA PHE A 506 14.43 -20.77 8.63
C PHE A 506 15.07 -19.43 8.90
N LEU A 507 15.51 -19.25 10.14
CA LEU A 507 16.17 -18.05 10.64
C LEU A 507 17.69 -18.17 10.53
N PRO A 508 18.43 -17.08 10.29
CA PRO A 508 19.89 -17.11 10.31
C PRO A 508 20.42 -17.52 11.69
N ARG A 509 21.30 -18.51 11.70
CA ARG A 509 22.01 -19.02 12.89
C ARG A 509 23.51 -19.12 12.58
N PRO A 510 24.20 -17.96 12.49
CA PRO A 510 25.65 -17.94 12.26
C PRO A 510 26.42 -18.63 13.38
N ASP A 511 25.92 -18.58 14.62
CA ASP A 511 26.45 -19.27 15.78
C ASP A 511 26.50 -20.80 15.58
N VAL A 512 25.42 -21.37 15.04
CA VAL A 512 25.31 -22.81 14.73
C VAL A 512 26.22 -23.17 13.56
N ARG A 513 26.18 -22.40 12.48
CA ARG A 513 27.05 -22.63 11.31
C ARG A 513 28.54 -22.63 11.72
N ASP A 514 28.94 -21.65 12.51
CA ASP A 514 30.33 -21.51 12.93
C ASP A 514 30.75 -22.62 13.92
N SER A 515 29.80 -23.09 14.74
CA SER A 515 29.99 -24.26 15.60
C SER A 515 30.17 -25.53 14.79
N LEU A 516 29.32 -25.80 13.82
CA LEU A 516 29.41 -26.94 12.92
C LEU A 516 30.73 -26.95 12.11
N ARG A 517 31.12 -25.78 11.60
CA ARG A 517 32.39 -25.61 10.86
C ARG A 517 33.62 -25.92 11.73
N ARG A 518 33.61 -25.49 13.00
CA ARG A 518 34.71 -25.85 13.94
C ARG A 518 34.78 -27.34 14.21
N ASN A 519 33.69 -28.07 14.05
CA ASN A 519 33.61 -29.52 14.18
C ASN A 519 33.76 -30.24 12.84
N GLY A 520 34.28 -29.56 11.78
CA GLY A 520 34.57 -30.17 10.50
C GLY A 520 33.37 -30.30 9.55
N VAL A 521 32.19 -29.81 9.93
CA VAL A 521 30.97 -29.85 9.10
C VAL A 521 30.83 -28.57 8.30
N THR A 522 30.83 -28.65 6.98
CA THR A 522 30.61 -27.53 6.08
C THR A 522 29.13 -27.43 5.72
N VAL A 523 28.49 -26.29 6.01
CA VAL A 523 27.07 -26.05 5.70
C VAL A 523 26.95 -24.90 4.72
N GLY A 524 26.21 -25.12 3.63
CA GLY A 524 26.02 -24.13 2.54
C GLY A 524 25.04 -23.01 2.83
N SER A 525 24.41 -22.97 4.01
CA SER A 525 23.39 -21.98 4.37
C SER A 525 23.59 -21.46 5.79
N GLU A 526 23.18 -20.20 6.04
CA GLU A 526 23.06 -19.63 7.39
C GLU A 526 21.65 -19.76 7.98
N ALA A 527 20.64 -20.01 7.15
CA ALA A 527 19.24 -20.08 7.55
C ALA A 527 18.93 -21.49 8.13
N LEU A 528 19.37 -21.75 9.34
CA LEU A 528 19.32 -23.06 9.99
C LEU A 528 18.33 -23.09 11.18
N GLY A 529 17.96 -21.97 11.75
CA GLY A 529 17.05 -21.86 12.90
C GLY A 529 15.61 -22.07 12.50
N PHE A 530 14.83 -22.80 13.30
CA PHE A 530 13.39 -22.99 13.08
C PHE A 530 12.59 -22.67 14.35
N ALA A 531 11.31 -22.30 14.15
CA ALA A 531 10.30 -22.20 15.19
C ALA A 531 9.01 -22.88 14.69
N VAL A 532 8.54 -23.87 15.40
CA VAL A 532 7.30 -24.60 15.10
C VAL A 532 6.28 -24.33 16.22
N THR A 533 5.13 -23.76 15.86
CA THR A 533 4.00 -23.54 16.77
C THR A 533 3.13 -24.79 16.80
N LEU A 534 2.80 -25.23 18.01
CA LEU A 534 1.91 -26.37 18.24
C LEU A 534 0.50 -25.86 18.62
N LYS A 535 -0.54 -26.53 18.12
CA LYS A 535 -1.95 -26.15 18.38
C LYS A 535 -2.36 -26.28 19.85
N SER A 536 -1.60 -27.02 20.66
CA SER A 536 -1.80 -27.20 22.08
C SER A 536 -0.50 -27.61 22.75
N ALA A 537 -0.37 -27.44 24.07
CA ALA A 537 0.75 -27.96 24.83
C ALA A 537 0.64 -29.49 24.92
N PHE A 538 1.69 -30.20 24.48
CA PHE A 538 1.81 -31.66 24.55
C PHE A 538 2.99 -32.06 25.41
N ALA A 539 2.90 -33.22 26.05
CA ALA A 539 4.06 -33.84 26.67
C ALA A 539 5.09 -34.22 25.60
N HIS A 540 6.37 -33.91 25.85
CA HIS A 540 7.44 -34.11 24.86
C HIS A 540 7.70 -35.57 24.51
N ASP A 541 7.31 -36.51 25.38
CA ASP A 541 7.63 -37.92 25.24
C ASP A 541 6.98 -38.62 24.05
N ASP A 542 5.86 -38.06 23.54
CA ASP A 542 5.11 -38.60 22.42
C ASP A 542 5.40 -37.90 21.09
N LEU A 543 6.29 -36.90 21.10
CA LEU A 543 6.50 -36.05 19.93
C LEU A 543 7.74 -36.49 19.12
N GLN A 544 7.63 -36.31 17.81
CA GLN A 544 8.72 -36.54 16.88
C GLN A 544 8.98 -35.28 16.06
N LEU A 545 10.24 -35.04 15.74
CA LEU A 545 10.67 -33.99 14.81
C LEU A 545 10.98 -34.63 13.45
N ALA A 546 10.31 -34.22 12.41
CA ALA A 546 10.57 -34.65 11.03
C ALA A 546 11.28 -33.53 10.28
N ILE A 547 12.45 -33.79 9.73
CA ILE A 547 13.27 -32.86 8.98
C ILE A 547 13.32 -33.34 7.54
N THR A 548 12.79 -32.51 6.62
CA THR A 548 12.77 -32.84 5.18
C THR A 548 13.89 -32.08 4.48
N ALA A 549 14.77 -32.80 3.81
CA ALA A 549 15.84 -32.23 3.00
C ALA A 549 15.33 -31.59 1.71
N GLN A 550 16.16 -30.80 1.04
CA GLN A 550 15.84 -30.21 -0.27
C GLN A 550 15.57 -31.29 -1.34
N SER A 551 16.17 -32.45 -1.21
CA SER A 551 15.93 -33.63 -2.05
C SER A 551 14.53 -34.25 -1.87
N GLY A 552 13.81 -33.89 -0.81
CA GLY A 552 12.53 -34.48 -0.41
C GLY A 552 12.66 -35.66 0.56
N ALA A 553 13.85 -36.12 0.86
CA ALA A 553 14.07 -37.15 1.88
C ALA A 553 13.72 -36.61 3.26
N THR A 554 13.01 -37.39 4.08
CA THR A 554 12.60 -36.99 5.44
C THR A 554 13.25 -37.90 6.47
N LYS A 555 13.85 -37.27 7.48
CA LYS A 555 14.45 -37.92 8.65
C LYS A 555 13.65 -37.57 9.88
N THR A 556 13.38 -38.55 10.74
CA THR A 556 12.51 -38.36 11.90
C THR A 556 13.26 -38.73 13.17
N LEU A 557 13.12 -37.93 14.23
CA LEU A 557 13.74 -38.15 15.53
C LEU A 557 12.71 -37.93 16.64
N ALA A 558 12.69 -38.80 17.66
CA ALA A 558 11.90 -38.62 18.86
C ALA A 558 12.39 -37.38 19.65
N LEU A 559 11.50 -36.48 20.03
CA LEU A 559 11.88 -35.29 20.79
C LEU A 559 12.39 -35.58 22.19
N SER A 560 11.99 -36.74 22.78
CA SER A 560 12.50 -37.26 24.04
C SER A 560 13.99 -37.58 24.02
N GLY A 561 14.56 -37.86 22.83
CA GLY A 561 15.98 -38.07 22.63
C GLY A 561 16.83 -36.82 22.43
N LEU A 562 16.20 -35.65 22.38
CA LEU A 562 16.86 -34.35 22.19
C LEU A 562 17.00 -33.62 23.51
N ALA A 563 18.19 -33.62 24.10
CA ALA A 563 18.48 -32.75 25.24
C ALA A 563 18.59 -31.27 24.76
N ILE A 564 18.09 -30.33 25.58
CA ILE A 564 18.17 -28.91 25.28
C ILE A 564 19.62 -28.45 25.30
N GLY A 565 19.98 -27.65 24.30
CA GLY A 565 21.36 -27.17 24.13
C GLY A 565 22.33 -28.22 23.58
N ALA A 566 21.89 -29.49 23.41
CA ALA A 566 22.66 -30.52 22.75
C ALA A 566 22.30 -30.62 21.27
N SER A 567 23.24 -31.04 20.45
CA SER A 567 23.04 -31.40 19.05
C SER A 567 23.10 -32.91 18.87
N VAL A 568 22.26 -33.43 17.99
CA VAL A 568 22.23 -34.85 17.63
C VAL A 568 22.48 -34.96 16.13
N ALA A 569 23.42 -35.78 15.73
CA ALA A 569 23.63 -36.18 14.35
C ALA A 569 22.55 -37.19 13.96
N LEU A 570 21.86 -36.95 12.85
CA LEU A 570 20.89 -37.87 12.25
C LEU A 570 21.59 -38.82 11.29
N ASP A 571 22.66 -38.35 10.65
CA ASP A 571 23.64 -39.07 9.84
C ASP A 571 24.87 -38.17 9.60
N GLU A 572 25.76 -38.56 8.67
CA GLU A 572 27.01 -37.83 8.38
C GLU A 572 26.82 -36.39 7.88
N ALA A 573 25.66 -36.07 7.35
CA ALA A 573 25.36 -34.77 6.71
C ALA A 573 24.14 -34.04 7.29
N SER A 574 23.51 -34.56 8.33
CA SER A 574 22.28 -34.02 8.89
C SER A 574 22.31 -33.97 10.42
N TYR A 575 21.98 -32.81 10.97
CA TYR A 575 22.09 -32.50 12.39
C TYR A 575 20.86 -31.72 12.87
N VAL A 576 20.54 -31.83 14.13
CA VAL A 576 19.48 -31.09 14.77
C VAL A 576 19.82 -30.74 16.22
N GLY A 577 19.36 -29.59 16.67
CA GLY A 577 19.45 -29.15 18.07
C GLY A 577 18.23 -28.35 18.49
N LEU A 578 17.91 -28.38 19.78
CA LEU A 578 16.86 -27.56 20.37
C LEU A 578 17.46 -26.40 21.17
N ASP A 579 16.84 -25.22 21.06
CA ASP A 579 17.22 -24.06 21.85
C ASP A 579 16.72 -24.16 23.30
N SER A 580 17.42 -23.48 24.22
CA SER A 580 17.15 -23.53 25.65
C SER A 580 15.84 -22.88 26.11
N ALA A 581 15.10 -22.20 25.27
CA ALA A 581 13.85 -21.54 25.60
C ALA A 581 12.70 -22.54 25.73
N ARG A 582 12.45 -23.00 26.95
CA ARG A 582 11.35 -23.93 27.34
C ARG A 582 10.18 -23.26 28.03
N GLN A 583 10.20 -21.97 28.23
CA GLN A 583 9.03 -21.32 28.83
C GLN A 583 7.97 -21.08 27.76
N PRO A 584 6.67 -21.30 28.09
CA PRO A 584 5.64 -20.71 27.25
C PRO A 584 6.00 -19.24 27.14
N VAL A 585 6.13 -18.75 25.92
CA VAL A 585 6.46 -17.36 25.66
C VAL A 585 5.33 -16.53 26.24
N THR A 586 5.48 -16.16 27.51
CA THR A 586 4.65 -15.13 28.11
C THR A 586 5.15 -13.81 27.53
N ARG A 587 4.24 -12.88 27.30
CA ARG A 587 4.47 -11.53 26.72
C ARG A 587 5.67 -10.74 27.29
N ALA A 588 6.32 -11.20 28.32
CA ALA A 588 7.46 -10.55 28.98
C ALA A 588 8.84 -10.91 28.40
N ASN A 589 8.95 -11.93 27.54
CA ASN A 589 10.24 -12.50 27.10
C ASN A 589 10.47 -12.44 25.58
N ILE A 590 9.69 -11.61 24.84
CA ILE A 590 9.93 -11.32 23.42
C ILE A 590 10.35 -9.87 23.25
#